data_4244ef8aa070b598c6c007c40f8ae747
#
_entry.id   4244ef8aa070b598c6c007c40f8ae747
#
_cell.length_a   1.000
_cell.length_b   1.000
_cell.length_c   1.000
_cell.angle_alpha   90.00
_cell.angle_beta   90.00
_cell.angle_gamma   90.00
#
_symmetry.space_group_name_H-M   'P 1'
#
loop_
_entity.id
_entity.type
_entity.pdbx_description
1 polymer ?
#
loop_
_entity_poly.entity_id
_entity_poly.type
_entity_poly.pdbx_seq_one_letter_code
_entity_poly.pdbx_strand_id
1 'polypeptide(L)'
;MKKIIGVFIVAGLFAACGGNEILIPKPPTYLRLNLPEHNYKLFSDACPYEFEVPEIYKVRSVTEEGNPTCHKDIDLGPLNGVINFSYIEMKSPLADYINFAINKVDEHKVKATAIEDQSIIRPDDKVYGTFFELQGDVASPFQFYLTDSTSRFVSGVVYLNAVPKYDSLKPSLEYLKVDLIHFMETFKWK
;
A
#
# COMPACT_ATOMS: atom_id res chain seq x y z
N MET A 1 73.51 21.34 -7.99
CA MET A 1 72.74 20.22 -8.57
C MET A 1 71.87 19.47 -7.55
N LYS A 2 72.35 19.19 -6.30
CA LYS A 2 71.53 18.48 -5.27
C LYS A 2 70.24 19.22 -4.80
N LYS A 3 70.18 20.53 -4.85
CA LYS A 3 69.02 21.35 -4.41
C LYS A 3 67.92 21.40 -5.47
N ILE A 4 68.23 21.24 -6.76
CA ILE A 4 67.26 21.26 -7.87
C ILE A 4 66.47 19.95 -7.94
N ILE A 5 67.13 18.80 -7.62
CA ILE A 5 66.50 17.49 -7.60
C ILE A 5 65.43 17.40 -6.48
N GLY A 6 65.67 18.02 -5.32
CA GLY A 6 64.66 18.04 -4.22
C GLY A 6 63.38 18.78 -4.57
N VAL A 7 63.46 19.85 -5.38
CA VAL A 7 62.26 20.64 -5.78
C VAL A 7 61.38 19.87 -6.78
N PHE A 8 61.99 19.08 -7.67
CA PHE A 8 61.25 18.23 -8.63
C PHE A 8 60.50 17.07 -7.95
N ILE A 9 61.08 16.48 -6.89
CA ILE A 9 60.41 15.42 -6.14
C ILE A 9 59.19 15.93 -5.35
N VAL A 10 59.25 17.14 -4.76
CA VAL A 10 58.16 17.75 -4.05
C VAL A 10 57.03 18.20 -5.00
N ALA A 11 57.36 18.72 -6.20
CA ALA A 11 56.39 19.08 -7.20
C ALA A 11 55.58 17.89 -7.78
N GLY A 12 56.18 16.69 -7.83
CA GLY A 12 55.55 15.45 -8.29
C GLY A 12 54.48 14.89 -7.34
N LEU A 13 54.52 15.25 -6.05
CA LEU A 13 53.56 14.76 -5.06
C LEU A 13 52.22 15.51 -5.07
N PHE A 14 52.13 16.68 -5.68
CA PHE A 14 50.88 17.45 -5.80
C PHE A 14 50.06 17.13 -7.07
N ALA A 15 50.59 16.33 -8.00
CA ALA A 15 49.90 15.98 -9.24
C ALA A 15 48.97 14.75 -9.12
N ALA A 16 48.92 14.08 -7.96
CA ALA A 16 48.20 12.81 -7.76
C ALA A 16 46.76 12.93 -7.24
N CYS A 17 46.25 14.14 -7.00
CA CYS A 17 44.88 14.35 -6.52
C CYS A 17 44.01 15.08 -7.58
N GLY A 18 43.56 14.37 -8.59
CA GLY A 18 42.73 14.91 -9.63
C GLY A 18 41.92 13.87 -10.39
N GLY A 19 41.49 12.82 -9.70
CA GLY A 19 40.47 11.93 -10.22
C GLY A 19 39.09 12.53 -9.96
N ASN A 20 38.50 13.22 -10.93
CA ASN A 20 37.07 13.47 -10.92
C ASN A 20 36.37 12.11 -11.07
N GLU A 21 36.15 11.42 -9.94
CA GLU A 21 35.19 10.31 -9.92
C GLU A 21 33.84 10.91 -10.25
N ILE A 22 33.37 10.68 -11.46
CA ILE A 22 31.99 10.94 -11.82
C ILE A 22 31.18 9.98 -10.94
N LEU A 23 30.62 10.51 -9.84
CA LEU A 23 29.66 9.81 -9.01
C LEU A 23 28.42 9.53 -9.86
N ILE A 24 28.42 8.39 -10.56
CA ILE A 24 27.22 7.90 -11.23
C ILE A 24 26.29 7.44 -10.10
N PRO A 25 25.11 8.04 -9.95
CA PRO A 25 24.15 7.58 -8.96
C PRO A 25 23.87 6.09 -9.17
N LYS A 26 23.98 5.28 -8.13
CA LYS A 26 23.61 3.87 -8.23
C LYS A 26 22.15 3.79 -8.61
N PRO A 27 21.77 2.91 -9.55
CA PRO A 27 20.35 2.71 -9.86
C PRO A 27 19.62 2.28 -8.60
N PRO A 28 18.33 2.68 -8.44
CA PRO A 28 17.55 2.27 -7.29
C PRO A 28 17.54 0.74 -7.17
N THR A 29 17.84 0.25 -5.98
CA THR A 29 17.82 -1.19 -5.66
C THR A 29 16.47 -1.51 -5.04
N TYR A 30 15.71 -2.39 -5.70
CA TYR A 30 14.44 -2.90 -5.19
C TYR A 30 14.65 -4.23 -4.48
N LEU A 31 13.81 -4.50 -3.48
CA LEU A 31 13.72 -5.81 -2.88
C LEU A 31 13.20 -6.80 -3.95
N ARG A 32 14.00 -7.82 -4.30
CA ARG A 32 13.56 -8.83 -5.25
C ARG A 32 12.65 -9.82 -4.55
N LEU A 33 11.34 -9.62 -4.74
CA LEU A 33 10.32 -10.58 -4.34
C LEU A 33 9.95 -11.44 -5.55
N ASN A 34 9.92 -12.76 -5.36
CA ASN A 34 9.32 -13.66 -6.34
C ASN A 34 7.82 -13.73 -6.02
N LEU A 35 7.06 -12.82 -6.62
CA LEU A 35 5.61 -12.78 -6.47
C LEU A 35 5.00 -13.75 -7.48
N PRO A 36 4.01 -14.57 -7.09
CA PRO A 36 3.33 -15.50 -7.99
C PRO A 36 2.43 -14.75 -8.98
N GLU A 37 1.89 -15.46 -9.96
CA GLU A 37 0.83 -14.93 -10.82
C GLU A 37 -0.42 -14.59 -10.02
N HIS A 38 -1.20 -13.64 -10.52
CA HIS A 38 -2.47 -13.21 -9.91
C HIS A 38 -3.56 -14.26 -10.15
N ASN A 39 -3.66 -15.25 -9.26
CA ASN A 39 -4.74 -16.24 -9.25
C ASN A 39 -5.66 -15.95 -8.07
N TYR A 40 -6.96 -15.88 -8.31
CA TYR A 40 -7.96 -15.45 -7.33
C TYR A 40 -8.88 -16.57 -6.90
N LYS A 41 -9.37 -16.46 -5.67
CA LYS A 41 -10.42 -17.32 -5.11
C LYS A 41 -11.52 -16.46 -4.48
N LEU A 42 -12.76 -16.94 -4.60
CA LEU A 42 -13.90 -16.32 -3.93
C LEU A 42 -13.81 -16.54 -2.42
N PHE A 43 -13.93 -15.45 -1.67
CA PHE A 43 -14.19 -15.47 -0.24
C PHE A 43 -15.66 -15.14 0.01
N SER A 44 -16.38 -16.03 0.67
CA SER A 44 -17.77 -15.86 1.07
C SER A 44 -17.99 -16.64 2.38
N ASP A 45 -18.54 -15.97 3.38
CA ASP A 45 -18.89 -16.57 4.69
C ASP A 45 -20.31 -16.12 5.12
N ALA A 46 -20.62 -16.14 6.40
CA ALA A 46 -21.92 -15.70 6.93
C ALA A 46 -22.12 -14.16 6.88
N CYS A 47 -21.09 -13.39 6.58
CA CYS A 47 -21.17 -11.94 6.51
C CYS A 47 -21.91 -11.46 5.25
N PRO A 48 -22.50 -10.24 5.26
CA PRO A 48 -23.37 -9.76 4.18
C PRO A 48 -22.61 -9.21 2.97
N TYR A 49 -21.47 -9.81 2.66
CA TYR A 49 -20.64 -9.48 1.51
C TYR A 49 -19.81 -10.69 1.05
N GLU A 50 -19.32 -10.62 -0.16
CA GLU A 50 -18.34 -11.52 -0.75
C GLU A 50 -17.42 -10.77 -1.72
N PHE A 51 -16.23 -11.33 -1.96
CA PHE A 51 -15.22 -10.75 -2.83
C PHE A 51 -14.18 -11.80 -3.24
N GLU A 52 -13.39 -11.51 -4.27
CA GLU A 52 -12.26 -12.36 -4.63
C GLU A 52 -10.95 -11.79 -4.06
N VAL A 53 -10.08 -12.70 -3.64
CA VAL A 53 -8.72 -12.41 -3.17
C VAL A 53 -7.72 -13.36 -3.80
N PRO A 54 -6.44 -12.98 -3.94
CA PRO A 54 -5.39 -13.91 -4.34
C PRO A 54 -5.39 -15.19 -3.50
N GLU A 55 -5.13 -16.32 -4.14
CA GLU A 55 -5.09 -17.63 -3.46
C GLU A 55 -4.06 -17.67 -2.31
N ILE A 56 -2.98 -16.87 -2.46
CA ILE A 56 -1.91 -16.75 -1.46
C ILE A 56 -2.32 -15.95 -0.22
N TYR A 57 -3.44 -15.20 -0.28
CA TYR A 57 -3.91 -14.41 0.85
C TYR A 57 -4.76 -15.27 1.79
N LYS A 58 -4.71 -14.92 3.08
CA LYS A 58 -5.49 -15.60 4.13
C LYS A 58 -6.43 -14.61 4.78
N VAL A 59 -7.74 -14.85 4.62
CA VAL A 59 -8.78 -14.06 5.26
C VAL A 59 -9.11 -14.67 6.62
N ARG A 60 -9.06 -13.87 7.67
CA ARG A 60 -9.39 -14.25 9.05
C ARG A 60 -10.45 -13.32 9.59
N SER A 61 -11.46 -13.86 10.27
CA SER A 61 -12.42 -13.04 11.00
C SER A 61 -11.77 -12.48 12.26
N VAL A 62 -11.98 -11.20 12.51
CA VAL A 62 -11.65 -10.59 13.79
C VAL A 62 -12.66 -11.06 14.82
N THR A 63 -12.22 -11.40 16.02
CA THR A 63 -13.09 -11.84 17.11
C THR A 63 -13.21 -10.74 18.17
N GLU A 64 -14.44 -10.46 18.59
CA GLU A 64 -14.74 -9.56 19.69
C GLU A 64 -15.48 -10.36 20.79
N GLU A 65 -15.00 -10.26 22.01
CA GLU A 65 -15.54 -11.03 23.15
C GLU A 65 -15.69 -12.54 22.86
N GLY A 66 -14.78 -13.10 22.04
CA GLY A 66 -14.78 -14.52 21.66
C GLY A 66 -15.70 -14.88 20.49
N ASN A 67 -16.47 -13.94 19.94
CA ASN A 67 -17.35 -14.17 18.80
C ASN A 67 -16.73 -13.62 17.50
N PRO A 68 -16.81 -14.36 16.36
CA PRO A 68 -16.36 -13.86 15.08
C PRO A 68 -17.24 -12.70 14.62
N THR A 69 -16.60 -11.63 14.17
CA THR A 69 -17.27 -10.45 13.60
C THR A 69 -17.20 -10.48 12.07
N CYS A 70 -17.89 -9.51 11.44
CA CYS A 70 -17.71 -9.26 10.00
C CYS A 70 -16.53 -8.34 9.66
N HIS A 71 -15.68 -8.00 10.64
CA HIS A 71 -14.36 -7.44 10.37
C HIS A 71 -13.39 -8.55 9.97
N LYS A 72 -12.48 -8.26 9.05
CA LYS A 72 -11.50 -9.24 8.56
C LYS A 72 -10.08 -8.67 8.61
N ASP A 73 -9.15 -9.53 8.98
CA ASP A 73 -7.74 -9.33 8.69
C ASP A 73 -7.36 -10.18 7.49
N ILE A 74 -6.95 -9.54 6.40
CA ILE A 74 -6.53 -10.22 5.17
C ILE A 74 -4.99 -10.18 5.13
N ASP A 75 -4.38 -11.30 5.47
CA ASP A 75 -2.93 -11.49 5.43
C ASP A 75 -2.44 -11.56 3.98
N LEU A 76 -1.53 -10.69 3.61
CA LEU A 76 -1.01 -10.52 2.25
C LEU A 76 0.11 -11.53 1.88
N GLY A 77 0.36 -12.53 2.73
CA GLY A 77 1.33 -13.58 2.48
C GLY A 77 2.75 -13.06 2.21
N PRO A 78 3.34 -13.33 1.02
CA PRO A 78 4.72 -12.94 0.71
C PRO A 78 4.99 -11.43 0.75
N LEU A 79 3.97 -10.60 0.61
CA LEU A 79 4.08 -9.14 0.73
C LEU A 79 4.27 -8.68 2.18
N ASN A 80 4.18 -9.60 3.15
CA ASN A 80 4.36 -9.33 4.57
C ASN A 80 3.57 -8.11 5.05
N GLY A 81 2.27 -8.19 4.87
CA GLY A 81 1.35 -7.11 5.23
C GLY A 81 -0.04 -7.63 5.58
N VAL A 82 -0.92 -6.72 5.90
CA VAL A 82 -2.31 -7.00 6.23
C VAL A 82 -3.23 -5.91 5.70
N ILE A 83 -4.43 -6.30 5.26
CA ILE A 83 -5.54 -5.37 5.07
C ILE A 83 -6.45 -5.52 6.28
N ASN A 84 -6.55 -4.45 7.07
CA ASN A 84 -7.58 -4.37 8.09
C ASN A 84 -8.90 -3.95 7.42
N PHE A 85 -9.82 -4.89 7.27
CA PHE A 85 -11.10 -4.70 6.64
C PHE A 85 -12.20 -4.61 7.69
N SER A 86 -12.88 -3.48 7.74
CA SER A 86 -13.95 -3.19 8.70
C SER A 86 -15.30 -3.13 8.00
N TYR A 87 -16.29 -3.86 8.52
CA TYR A 87 -17.69 -3.81 8.10
C TYR A 87 -18.52 -3.07 9.16
N ILE A 88 -19.39 -2.18 8.72
CA ILE A 88 -20.24 -1.36 9.59
C ILE A 88 -21.66 -1.33 9.03
N GLU A 89 -22.64 -1.61 9.87
CA GLU A 89 -24.04 -1.23 9.62
C GLU A 89 -24.23 0.23 9.99
N MET A 90 -24.56 1.07 9.00
CA MET A 90 -24.67 2.51 9.22
C MET A 90 -25.86 2.85 10.10
N LYS A 91 -25.62 3.66 11.13
CA LYS A 91 -26.62 4.19 12.09
C LYS A 91 -26.72 5.71 12.05
N SER A 92 -25.86 6.37 11.30
CA SER A 92 -25.81 7.81 11.05
C SER A 92 -25.76 8.09 9.54
N PRO A 93 -25.86 9.33 9.09
CA PRO A 93 -25.76 9.66 7.67
C PRO A 93 -24.47 9.16 7.03
N LEU A 94 -24.53 8.72 5.79
CA LEU A 94 -23.39 8.22 5.01
C LEU A 94 -22.20 9.20 5.02
N ALA A 95 -22.49 10.51 5.02
CA ALA A 95 -21.46 11.55 5.06
C ALA A 95 -20.51 11.43 6.26
N ASP A 96 -21.00 10.97 7.42
CA ASP A 96 -20.19 10.80 8.63
C ASP A 96 -19.13 9.72 8.42
N TYR A 97 -19.52 8.60 7.79
CA TYR A 97 -18.61 7.47 7.49
C TYR A 97 -17.60 7.83 6.41
N ILE A 98 -18.03 8.54 5.35
CA ILE A 98 -17.12 9.03 4.30
C ILE A 98 -16.13 10.02 4.90
N ASN A 99 -16.58 10.98 5.70
CA ASN A 99 -15.68 11.94 6.35
C ASN A 99 -14.70 11.25 7.29
N PHE A 100 -15.13 10.22 8.02
CA PHE A 100 -14.24 9.41 8.84
C PHE A 100 -13.14 8.73 8.00
N ALA A 101 -13.51 8.12 6.87
CA ALA A 101 -12.54 7.48 5.97
C ALA A 101 -11.56 8.50 5.37
N ILE A 102 -12.04 9.67 4.92
CA ILE A 102 -11.20 10.75 4.38
C ILE A 102 -10.26 11.28 5.46
N ASN A 103 -10.72 11.49 6.70
CA ASN A 103 -9.87 11.94 7.79
C ASN A 103 -8.73 10.94 8.07
N LYS A 104 -8.97 9.64 7.92
CA LYS A 104 -7.91 8.62 8.05
C LYS A 104 -6.85 8.74 6.96
N VAL A 105 -7.24 9.05 5.73
CA VAL A 105 -6.30 9.36 4.64
C VAL A 105 -5.51 10.63 4.98
N ASP A 106 -6.18 11.65 5.47
CA ASP A 106 -5.60 12.96 5.80
C ASP A 106 -4.55 12.89 6.91
N GLU A 107 -4.66 11.95 7.86
CA GLU A 107 -3.65 11.71 8.89
C GLU A 107 -2.25 11.39 8.28
N HIS A 108 -2.20 10.91 7.05
CA HIS A 108 -0.96 10.57 6.33
C HIS A 108 -0.38 11.70 5.47
N LYS A 109 -1.11 12.81 5.28
CA LYS A 109 -0.69 13.93 4.41
C LYS A 109 0.69 14.48 4.70
N VAL A 110 1.12 14.47 5.97
CA VAL A 110 2.42 15.00 6.39
C VAL A 110 3.60 14.23 5.78
N LYS A 111 3.41 12.93 5.50
CA LYS A 111 4.45 12.04 4.94
C LYS A 111 4.19 11.64 3.49
N ALA A 112 3.00 11.90 2.99
CA ALA A 112 2.65 11.61 1.61
C ALA A 112 3.25 12.69 0.68
N THR A 113 3.84 12.26 -0.42
CA THR A 113 4.29 13.15 -1.51
C THR A 113 3.19 13.41 -2.53
N ALA A 114 2.27 12.45 -2.68
CA ALA A 114 1.04 12.57 -3.45
C ALA A 114 -0.05 11.66 -2.85
N ILE A 115 -1.30 12.04 -3.02
CA ILE A 115 -2.46 11.22 -2.73
C ILE A 115 -3.34 11.25 -3.98
N GLU A 116 -3.57 10.08 -4.54
CA GLU A 116 -4.44 9.88 -5.70
C GLU A 116 -5.69 9.15 -5.24
N ASP A 117 -6.84 9.55 -5.77
CA ASP A 117 -8.11 8.89 -5.51
C ASP A 117 -8.75 8.39 -6.80
N GLN A 118 -9.39 7.24 -6.71
CA GLN A 118 -10.16 6.63 -7.80
C GLN A 118 -11.56 6.30 -7.29
N SER A 119 -12.58 6.85 -7.95
CA SER A 119 -13.98 6.53 -7.66
C SER A 119 -14.35 5.13 -8.15
N ILE A 120 -15.10 4.41 -7.33
CA ILE A 120 -15.67 3.10 -7.63
C ILE A 120 -17.18 3.29 -7.76
N ILE A 121 -17.71 3.00 -8.96
CA ILE A 121 -19.12 3.18 -9.26
C ILE A 121 -19.62 1.95 -10.02
N ARG A 122 -20.33 1.06 -9.31
CA ARG A 122 -20.91 -0.18 -9.85
C ARG A 122 -22.39 -0.26 -9.47
N PRO A 123 -23.27 0.41 -10.23
CA PRO A 123 -24.69 0.56 -9.90
C PRO A 123 -25.45 -0.77 -9.85
N ASP A 124 -25.11 -1.72 -10.72
CA ASP A 124 -25.76 -3.03 -10.82
C ASP A 124 -25.56 -3.87 -9.54
N ASP A 125 -24.40 -3.73 -8.90
CA ASP A 125 -24.07 -4.40 -7.64
C ASP A 125 -24.35 -3.50 -6.41
N LYS A 126 -24.80 -2.27 -6.61
CA LYS A 126 -24.94 -1.23 -5.58
C LYS A 126 -23.66 -1.01 -4.78
N VAL A 127 -22.52 -0.98 -5.46
CA VAL A 127 -21.20 -0.77 -4.85
C VAL A 127 -20.69 0.59 -5.29
N TYR A 128 -20.49 1.47 -4.32
CA TYR A 128 -19.96 2.82 -4.52
C TYR A 128 -18.84 3.05 -3.51
N GLY A 129 -17.83 3.81 -3.89
CA GLY A 129 -16.73 4.06 -2.96
C GLY A 129 -15.58 4.82 -3.57
N THR A 130 -14.47 4.85 -2.84
CA THR A 130 -13.22 5.47 -3.28
C THR A 130 -12.05 4.63 -2.84
N PHE A 131 -11.10 4.46 -3.73
CA PHE A 131 -9.79 3.89 -3.48
C PHE A 131 -8.76 5.03 -3.43
N PHE A 132 -7.93 5.04 -2.41
CA PHE A 132 -6.87 6.02 -2.21
C PHE A 132 -5.51 5.35 -2.30
N GLU A 133 -4.63 5.92 -3.12
CA GLU A 133 -3.21 5.58 -3.19
C GLU A 133 -2.39 6.72 -2.60
N LEU A 134 -1.62 6.42 -1.56
CA LEU A 134 -0.77 7.37 -0.87
C LEU A 134 0.69 7.07 -1.22
N GLN A 135 1.29 7.95 -2.00
CA GLN A 135 2.70 7.88 -2.38
C GLN A 135 3.56 8.56 -1.33
N GLY A 136 4.76 8.06 -1.13
CA GLY A 136 5.71 8.56 -0.13
C GLY A 136 5.96 7.57 1.00
N ASP A 137 6.69 7.99 2.02
CA ASP A 137 7.11 7.14 3.14
C ASP A 137 5.99 7.01 4.19
N VAL A 138 4.82 6.58 3.74
CA VAL A 138 3.61 6.41 4.56
C VAL A 138 3.47 4.99 5.08
N ALA A 139 2.88 4.83 6.27
CA ALA A 139 2.66 3.52 6.86
C ALA A 139 1.52 2.73 6.19
N SER A 140 0.57 3.44 5.59
CA SER A 140 -0.59 2.87 4.91
C SER A 140 -0.65 3.40 3.47
N PRO A 141 -0.07 2.68 2.50
CA PRO A 141 0.01 3.14 1.11
C PRO A 141 -1.32 3.07 0.37
N PHE A 142 -2.26 2.22 0.82
CA PHE A 142 -3.57 2.08 0.22
C PHE A 142 -4.66 2.09 1.27
N GLN A 143 -5.74 2.82 0.97
CA GLN A 143 -6.96 2.83 1.77
C GLN A 143 -8.15 2.83 0.82
N PHE A 144 -9.28 2.32 1.27
CA PHE A 144 -10.52 2.38 0.50
C PHE A 144 -11.75 2.33 1.40
N TYR A 145 -12.87 2.76 0.86
CA TYR A 145 -14.18 2.44 1.40
C TYR A 145 -15.14 2.05 0.29
N LEU A 146 -16.10 1.18 0.61
CA LEU A 146 -17.22 0.80 -0.25
C LEU A 146 -18.51 0.89 0.56
N THR A 147 -19.61 1.24 -0.11
CA THR A 147 -20.94 1.37 0.51
C THR A 147 -22.03 0.99 -0.48
N ASP A 148 -23.19 0.56 0.03
CA ASP A 148 -24.43 0.41 -0.73
C ASP A 148 -25.23 1.72 -0.81
N SER A 149 -24.69 2.81 -0.28
CA SER A 149 -25.29 4.15 -0.14
C SER A 149 -26.48 4.23 0.82
N THR A 150 -26.89 3.15 1.45
CA THR A 150 -28.11 3.12 2.27
C THR A 150 -27.88 2.65 3.69
N SER A 151 -27.25 1.50 3.89
CA SER A 151 -27.15 0.85 5.21
C SER A 151 -25.83 0.21 5.53
N ARG A 152 -24.97 -0.02 4.52
CA ARG A 152 -23.75 -0.81 4.67
C ARG A 152 -22.54 0.01 4.26
N PHE A 153 -21.49 -0.10 5.05
CA PHE A 153 -20.22 0.56 4.81
C PHE A 153 -19.09 -0.40 5.14
N VAL A 154 -18.09 -0.49 4.27
CA VAL A 154 -16.83 -1.14 4.56
C VAL A 154 -15.69 -0.19 4.34
N SER A 155 -14.62 -0.34 5.11
CA SER A 155 -13.36 0.34 4.87
C SER A 155 -12.21 -0.64 4.97
N GLY A 156 -11.18 -0.44 4.17
CA GLY A 156 -9.95 -1.20 4.20
C GLY A 156 -8.73 -0.30 4.30
N VAL A 157 -7.81 -0.68 5.17
CA VAL A 157 -6.53 0.00 5.34
C VAL A 157 -5.41 -1.02 5.22
N VAL A 158 -4.48 -0.76 4.32
CA VAL A 158 -3.35 -1.66 4.05
C VAL A 158 -2.15 -1.25 4.88
N TYR A 159 -1.55 -2.21 5.57
CA TYR A 159 -0.30 -2.04 6.28
C TYR A 159 0.73 -3.07 5.80
N LEU A 160 1.95 -2.61 5.56
CA LEU A 160 3.09 -3.49 5.28
C LEU A 160 4.01 -3.52 6.50
N ASN A 161 4.46 -4.71 6.89
CA ASN A 161 5.42 -4.90 7.98
C ASN A 161 6.84 -4.62 7.48
N ALA A 162 7.05 -3.42 6.94
CA ALA A 162 8.32 -2.97 6.38
C ALA A 162 8.54 -1.50 6.77
N VAL A 163 9.81 -1.08 6.79
CA VAL A 163 10.12 0.35 6.91
C VAL A 163 9.55 1.05 5.68
N PRO A 164 8.71 2.09 5.86
CA PRO A 164 8.09 2.78 4.74
C PRO A 164 9.15 3.58 3.96
N LYS A 165 9.68 2.94 2.90
CA LYS A 165 10.58 3.52 1.90
C LYS A 165 9.95 3.31 0.54
N TYR A 166 9.20 4.29 0.07
CA TYR A 166 8.38 4.20 -1.13
C TYR A 166 9.12 3.60 -2.33
N ASP A 167 10.29 4.16 -2.67
CA ASP A 167 11.08 3.70 -3.83
C ASP A 167 11.45 2.21 -3.75
N SER A 168 11.77 1.72 -2.56
CA SER A 168 12.14 0.32 -2.35
C SER A 168 10.93 -0.62 -2.41
N LEU A 169 9.77 -0.15 -1.99
CA LEU A 169 8.52 -0.92 -1.94
C LEU A 169 7.73 -0.85 -3.24
N LYS A 170 8.05 0.08 -4.14
CA LYS A 170 7.28 0.37 -5.36
C LYS A 170 6.86 -0.88 -6.15
N PRO A 171 7.73 -1.86 -6.46
CA PRO A 171 7.31 -3.06 -7.19
C PRO A 171 6.27 -3.89 -6.42
N SER A 172 6.39 -3.96 -5.09
CA SER A 172 5.42 -4.66 -4.23
C SER A 172 4.09 -3.91 -4.17
N LEU A 173 4.13 -2.58 -4.15
CA LEU A 173 2.94 -1.74 -4.16
C LEU A 173 2.20 -1.83 -5.50
N GLU A 174 2.93 -1.82 -6.62
CA GLU A 174 2.35 -1.99 -7.96
C GLU A 174 1.66 -3.36 -8.09
N TYR A 175 2.30 -4.42 -7.61
CA TYR A 175 1.69 -5.76 -7.58
C TYR A 175 0.42 -5.78 -6.72
N LEU A 176 0.50 -5.28 -5.49
CA LEU A 176 -0.62 -5.24 -4.56
C LEU A 176 -1.79 -4.39 -5.08
N LYS A 177 -1.51 -3.29 -5.79
CA LYS A 177 -2.53 -2.43 -6.39
C LYS A 177 -3.44 -3.21 -7.34
N VAL A 178 -2.88 -4.12 -8.15
CA VAL A 178 -3.65 -4.99 -9.06
C VAL A 178 -4.63 -5.85 -8.26
N ASP A 179 -4.18 -6.47 -7.18
CA ASP A 179 -5.02 -7.30 -6.31
C ASP A 179 -6.13 -6.51 -5.62
N LEU A 180 -5.83 -5.28 -5.17
CA LEU A 180 -6.80 -4.40 -4.52
C LEU A 180 -7.88 -3.91 -5.51
N ILE A 181 -7.50 -3.59 -6.74
CA ILE A 181 -8.45 -3.23 -7.79
C ILE A 181 -9.36 -4.42 -8.08
N HIS A 182 -8.82 -5.62 -8.27
CA HIS A 182 -9.60 -6.85 -8.48
C HIS A 182 -10.56 -7.12 -7.31
N PHE A 183 -10.08 -6.98 -6.07
CA PHE A 183 -10.92 -7.08 -4.88
C PHE A 183 -12.14 -6.15 -4.96
N MET A 184 -11.94 -4.88 -5.31
CA MET A 184 -13.02 -3.89 -5.38
C MET A 184 -13.96 -4.13 -6.58
N GLU A 185 -13.43 -4.64 -7.70
CA GLU A 185 -14.22 -4.99 -8.88
C GLU A 185 -15.10 -6.22 -8.67
N THR A 186 -14.68 -7.15 -7.80
CA THR A 186 -15.40 -8.39 -7.51
C THR A 186 -16.24 -8.34 -6.24
N PHE A 187 -16.09 -7.29 -5.43
CA PHE A 187 -16.85 -7.10 -4.21
C PHE A 187 -18.36 -7.03 -4.48
N LYS A 188 -19.16 -7.77 -3.70
CA LYS A 188 -20.63 -7.77 -3.77
C LYS A 188 -21.24 -7.78 -2.39
N TRP A 189 -22.36 -7.11 -2.28
CA TRP A 189 -23.28 -7.25 -1.14
C TRP A 189 -24.15 -8.50 -1.32
N LYS A 190 -24.39 -9.23 -0.21
CA LYS A 190 -25.35 -10.36 -0.16
C LYS A 190 -26.67 -9.92 0.43
#